data_87f150f74d85a96c2a03ff1480ca0956
#
_entry.id   87f150f74d85a96c2a03ff1480ca0956
#
_cell.length_a   1.000
_cell.length_b   1.000
_cell.length_c   1.000
_cell.angle_alpha   90.00
_cell.angle_beta   90.00
_cell.angle_gamma   90.00
#
_symmetry.space_group_name_H-M   'P 1'
#
loop_
_entity.id
_entity.type
_entity.pdbx_description
1 polymer ?
#
loop_
_entity_poly.entity_id
_entity_poly.type
_entity_poly.pdbx_seq_one_letter_code
_entity_poly.pdbx_strand_id
1 'polypeptide(L)'
;MKNLKNAILLLFCTFLAATTLTSCLSDDKDNNDSNIINLTGAQRTQTLQSLAGDYSGFLYFYNGTKKDSVEFYWNVSSSDSTFTSTSFPISFLQNYVTTNSNIKDAVTNAGRQTLVGSVNTYAQAAKTYWEQNYYFYLMTPANKTLKFIYNGKDCTITFDDYQTSSYGYIYPQIQYYNKKSSINFLVKNIKVGDDQMDVNTAFQAVGSR
;
A
#
# COMPACT_ATOMS: atom_id res chain seq x y z
N MET A 1 -0.84 26.73 1.32
CA MET A 1 -0.54 25.51 2.07
C MET A 1 -1.73 24.91 2.85
N LYS A 2 -2.74 25.68 3.26
CA LYS A 2 -3.96 25.14 3.94
C LYS A 2 -4.82 24.23 3.03
N ASN A 3 -4.88 24.50 1.73
CA ASN A 3 -5.74 23.76 0.79
C ASN A 3 -5.21 22.37 0.41
N LEU A 4 -3.90 22.12 0.54
CA LEU A 4 -3.30 20.82 0.24
C LEU A 4 -3.62 19.77 1.31
N LYS A 5 -3.71 20.18 2.59
CA LYS A 5 -4.07 19.29 3.71
C LYS A 5 -5.52 18.80 3.62
N ASN A 6 -6.43 19.68 3.15
CA ASN A 6 -7.84 19.33 2.98
C ASN A 6 -8.08 18.44 1.75
N ALA A 7 -7.27 18.58 0.69
CA ALA A 7 -7.34 17.71 -0.48
C ALA A 7 -6.88 16.27 -0.16
N ILE A 8 -5.88 16.11 0.72
CA ILE A 8 -5.41 14.78 1.17
C ILE A 8 -6.47 14.11 2.07
N LEU A 9 -7.16 14.88 2.91
CA LEU A 9 -8.22 14.35 3.78
C LEU A 9 -9.47 13.95 2.98
N LEU A 10 -9.83 14.71 1.94
CA LEU A 10 -10.93 14.39 1.02
C LEU A 10 -10.62 13.15 0.16
N LEU A 11 -9.37 12.90 -0.19
CA LEU A 11 -8.96 11.67 -0.86
C LEU A 11 -9.22 10.41 0.02
N PHE A 12 -9.15 10.56 1.34
CA PHE A 12 -9.40 9.46 2.28
C PHE A 12 -10.88 9.06 2.36
N CYS A 13 -11.80 10.03 2.26
CA CYS A 13 -13.23 9.77 2.46
C CYS A 13 -13.93 9.17 1.24
N THR A 14 -13.41 9.39 0.02
CA THR A 14 -14.02 8.86 -1.21
C THR A 14 -13.61 7.41 -1.53
N PHE A 15 -12.64 6.85 -0.79
CA PHE A 15 -12.05 5.53 -1.06
C PHE A 15 -12.84 4.35 -0.52
N LEU A 16 -13.76 4.58 0.39
CA LEU A 16 -14.54 3.52 1.04
C LEU A 16 -15.68 2.97 0.18
N ALA A 17 -16.04 3.68 -0.89
CA ALA A 17 -17.15 3.26 -1.77
C ALA A 17 -16.72 2.27 -2.89
N ALA A 18 -15.42 2.07 -3.13
CA ALA A 18 -14.95 1.25 -4.25
C ALA A 18 -14.77 -0.24 -3.92
N THR A 19 -14.98 -0.66 -2.67
CA THR A 19 -14.75 -2.07 -2.25
C THR A 19 -15.97 -2.97 -2.37
N THR A 20 -17.09 -2.48 -2.89
CA THR A 20 -18.33 -3.28 -3.08
C THR A 20 -18.45 -3.95 -4.44
N LEU A 21 -17.38 -4.05 -5.23
CA LEU A 21 -17.43 -4.60 -6.60
C LEU A 21 -17.36 -6.15 -6.68
N THR A 22 -17.59 -6.88 -5.61
CA THR A 22 -17.48 -8.35 -5.64
C THR A 22 -18.79 -9.13 -5.62
N SER A 23 -19.95 -8.50 -5.80
CA SER A 23 -21.17 -9.29 -5.89
C SER A 23 -22.22 -8.67 -6.80
N CYS A 24 -22.09 -8.87 -8.10
CA CYS A 24 -23.23 -8.93 -9.03
C CYS A 24 -22.75 -9.59 -10.33
N LEU A 25 -22.58 -10.89 -10.29
CA LEU A 25 -22.72 -11.76 -11.46
C LEU A 25 -24.15 -12.34 -11.39
N SER A 26 -25.13 -11.56 -11.75
CA SER A 26 -26.44 -12.06 -12.17
C SER A 26 -26.67 -11.58 -13.59
N ASP A 27 -26.84 -12.57 -14.45
CA ASP A 27 -27.27 -12.51 -15.82
C ASP A 27 -28.65 -11.83 -15.88
N ASP A 28 -28.70 -10.55 -16.26
CA ASP A 28 -29.89 -9.93 -16.79
C ASP A 28 -29.53 -8.90 -17.86
N LYS A 29 -30.05 -9.13 -19.04
CA LYS A 29 -29.94 -8.31 -20.23
C LYS A 29 -30.62 -6.96 -20.02
N ASP A 30 -30.04 -5.95 -20.66
CA ASP A 30 -30.58 -4.63 -20.93
C ASP A 30 -30.53 -3.62 -19.78
N ASN A 31 -29.32 -3.04 -19.57
CA ASN A 31 -29.17 -1.58 -19.44
C ASN A 31 -27.68 -1.23 -19.60
N ASN A 32 -27.39 -0.48 -20.67
CA ASN A 32 -26.06 -0.15 -21.18
C ASN A 32 -25.39 0.99 -20.40
N ASP A 33 -25.36 0.90 -19.07
CA ASP A 33 -24.67 1.83 -18.17
C ASP A 33 -23.79 1.08 -17.15
N SER A 34 -22.98 0.14 -17.63
CA SER A 34 -21.98 -0.45 -16.74
C SER A 34 -20.90 0.60 -16.46
N ASN A 35 -20.90 1.16 -15.24
CA ASN A 35 -19.83 2.04 -14.74
C ASN A 35 -18.47 1.34 -14.66
N ILE A 36 -18.35 0.12 -15.18
CA ILE A 36 -17.15 -0.72 -15.15
C ILE A 36 -16.76 -1.03 -16.59
N ILE A 37 -15.48 -0.85 -16.89
CA ILE A 37 -14.86 -1.21 -18.17
C ILE A 37 -13.89 -2.36 -17.99
N ASN A 38 -13.84 -3.28 -18.96
CA ASN A 38 -12.83 -4.32 -19.05
C ASN A 38 -11.58 -3.75 -19.74
N LEU A 39 -10.42 -3.84 -19.11
CA LEU A 39 -9.16 -3.34 -19.65
C LEU A 39 -8.49 -4.37 -20.53
N THR A 40 -8.15 -3.99 -21.75
CA THR A 40 -7.31 -4.78 -22.64
C THR A 40 -5.88 -4.92 -22.11
N GLY A 41 -5.12 -5.89 -22.62
CA GLY A 41 -3.70 -6.02 -22.26
C GLY A 41 -2.89 -4.74 -22.54
N ALA A 42 -3.13 -4.10 -23.68
CA ALA A 42 -2.47 -2.85 -24.06
C ALA A 42 -2.79 -1.71 -23.05
N GLN A 43 -4.05 -1.56 -22.67
CA GLN A 43 -4.47 -0.57 -21.68
C GLN A 43 -3.81 -0.82 -20.31
N ARG A 44 -3.77 -2.07 -19.85
CA ARG A 44 -3.09 -2.43 -18.61
C ARG A 44 -1.59 -2.11 -18.64
N THR A 45 -0.92 -2.41 -19.75
CA THR A 45 0.49 -2.04 -19.94
C THR A 45 0.67 -0.52 -19.91
N GLN A 46 -0.18 0.23 -20.60
CA GLN A 46 -0.13 1.71 -20.59
C GLN A 46 -0.29 2.30 -19.20
N THR A 47 -1.23 1.78 -18.39
CA THR A 47 -1.39 2.27 -17.01
C THR A 47 -0.16 1.99 -16.17
N LEU A 48 0.44 0.80 -16.30
CA LEU A 48 1.67 0.46 -15.57
C LEU A 48 2.84 1.36 -15.97
N GLN A 49 2.98 1.68 -17.28
CA GLN A 49 3.93 2.67 -17.77
C GLN A 49 3.68 4.06 -17.17
N SER A 50 2.41 4.43 -17.00
CA SER A 50 2.03 5.70 -16.35
C SER A 50 2.42 5.74 -14.88
N LEU A 51 2.41 4.60 -14.17
CA LEU A 51 2.84 4.50 -12.77
C LEU A 51 4.37 4.46 -12.63
N ALA A 52 5.09 3.92 -13.62
CA ALA A 52 6.52 3.66 -13.50
C ALA A 52 7.34 4.94 -13.22
N GLY A 53 8.33 4.83 -12.36
CA GLY A 53 9.26 5.91 -12.00
C GLY A 53 9.66 5.92 -10.54
N ASP A 54 10.50 6.91 -10.19
CA ASP A 54 10.97 7.15 -8.84
C ASP A 54 10.04 8.12 -8.11
N TYR A 55 9.72 7.79 -6.88
CA TYR A 55 8.83 8.57 -6.02
C TYR A 55 9.52 8.95 -4.72
N SER A 56 9.23 10.15 -4.26
CA SER A 56 9.61 10.63 -2.94
C SER A 56 8.41 11.16 -2.18
N GLY A 57 8.34 10.91 -0.89
CA GLY A 57 7.22 11.33 -0.06
C GLY A 57 7.35 10.91 1.39
N PHE A 58 6.21 10.61 2.01
CA PHE A 58 6.15 10.26 3.42
C PHE A 58 5.28 9.02 3.65
N LEU A 59 5.75 8.16 4.56
CA LEU A 59 4.93 7.10 5.15
C LEU A 59 4.33 7.63 6.44
N TYR A 60 3.02 7.54 6.55
CA TYR A 60 2.22 8.04 7.67
C TYR A 60 1.86 6.92 8.64
N PHE A 61 1.93 7.21 9.92
CA PHE A 61 1.60 6.29 11.02
C PHE A 61 1.05 7.08 12.23
N TYR A 62 0.59 6.36 13.24
CA TYR A 62 0.16 6.97 14.50
C TYR A 62 1.16 6.66 15.61
N ASN A 63 1.50 7.68 16.39
CA ASN A 63 2.22 7.58 17.65
C ASN A 63 1.23 7.94 18.78
N GLY A 64 0.61 6.92 19.37
CA GLY A 64 -0.56 7.11 20.20
C GLY A 64 -1.73 7.67 19.37
N THR A 65 -2.26 8.83 19.75
CA THR A 65 -3.33 9.53 19.01
C THR A 65 -2.82 10.54 17.99
N LYS A 66 -1.51 10.82 17.95
CA LYS A 66 -0.92 11.81 17.05
C LYS A 66 -0.49 11.16 15.75
N LYS A 67 -0.96 11.71 14.63
CA LYS A 67 -0.46 11.34 13.30
C LYS A 67 0.96 11.88 13.12
N ASP A 68 1.86 11.00 12.70
CA ASP A 68 3.27 11.28 12.43
C ASP A 68 3.67 10.74 11.06
N SER A 69 4.89 11.03 10.60
CA SER A 69 5.36 10.59 9.29
C SER A 69 6.88 10.46 9.25
N VAL A 70 7.35 9.61 8.35
CA VAL A 70 8.77 9.44 8.05
C VAL A 70 8.97 9.50 6.53
N GLU A 71 10.10 10.05 6.10
CA GLU A 71 10.47 10.08 4.67
C GLU A 71 10.51 8.68 4.09
N PHE A 72 9.95 8.55 2.89
CA PHE A 72 9.84 7.28 2.19
C PHE A 72 10.09 7.46 0.70
N TYR A 73 10.95 6.58 0.15
CA TYR A 73 11.35 6.58 -1.25
C TYR A 73 11.08 5.23 -1.88
N TRP A 74 10.53 5.22 -3.10
CA TRP A 74 10.26 3.99 -3.83
C TRP A 74 10.35 4.19 -5.33
N ASN A 75 10.59 3.09 -6.02
CA ASN A 75 10.56 2.99 -7.48
C ASN A 75 9.48 1.99 -7.91
N VAL A 76 8.85 2.25 -9.04
CA VAL A 76 8.02 1.27 -9.75
C VAL A 76 8.60 1.09 -11.14
N SER A 77 8.91 -0.16 -11.49
CA SER A 77 9.37 -0.56 -12.81
C SER A 77 8.22 -1.18 -13.61
N SER A 78 8.01 -0.68 -14.83
CA SER A 78 7.00 -1.24 -15.74
C SER A 78 7.51 -2.42 -16.56
N SER A 79 8.83 -2.61 -16.66
CA SER A 79 9.43 -3.68 -17.45
C SER A 79 9.24 -5.06 -16.81
N ASP A 80 9.29 -5.12 -15.49
CA ASP A 80 9.19 -6.33 -14.70
C ASP A 80 8.04 -6.28 -13.67
N SER A 81 7.24 -5.23 -13.70
CA SER A 81 6.09 -5.03 -12.83
C SER A 81 6.46 -5.08 -11.35
N THR A 82 7.58 -4.46 -10.98
CA THR A 82 8.09 -4.46 -9.60
C THR A 82 7.93 -3.13 -8.91
N PHE A 83 7.71 -3.20 -7.60
CA PHE A 83 7.86 -2.14 -6.64
C PHE A 83 9.14 -2.39 -5.83
N THR A 84 9.94 -1.36 -5.63
CA THR A 84 11.15 -1.46 -4.80
C THR A 84 11.32 -0.22 -3.94
N SER A 85 11.56 -0.43 -2.65
CA SER A 85 12.10 0.59 -1.76
C SER A 85 13.39 0.06 -1.14
N THR A 86 14.51 0.68 -1.44
CA THR A 86 15.82 0.31 -0.85
C THR A 86 16.00 0.83 0.56
N SER A 87 15.06 1.63 1.05
CA SER A 87 15.15 2.32 2.34
C SER A 87 13.81 2.35 3.09
N PHE A 88 13.10 1.20 3.13
CA PHE A 88 11.85 1.08 3.88
C PHE A 88 12.08 1.32 5.38
N PRO A 89 11.41 2.31 5.99
CA PRO A 89 11.73 2.76 7.34
C PRO A 89 11.00 1.92 8.39
N ILE A 90 11.54 0.76 8.79
CA ILE A 90 10.87 -0.13 9.75
C ILE A 90 10.75 0.44 11.17
N SER A 91 11.53 1.47 11.51
CA SER A 91 11.56 2.05 12.86
C SER A 91 10.22 2.63 13.33
N PHE A 92 9.32 3.05 12.42
CA PHE A 92 8.00 3.53 12.80
C PHE A 92 7.15 2.45 13.50
N LEU A 93 7.44 1.17 13.25
CA LEU A 93 6.72 0.04 13.87
C LEU A 93 6.93 -0.04 15.39
N GLN A 94 7.97 0.58 15.95
CA GLN A 94 8.18 0.66 17.40
C GLN A 94 6.97 1.24 18.17
N ASN A 95 6.17 2.10 17.51
CA ASN A 95 5.00 2.72 18.10
C ASN A 95 3.83 1.73 18.30
N TYR A 96 3.90 0.58 17.63
CA TYR A 96 2.89 -0.49 17.69
C TYR A 96 3.36 -1.69 18.50
N VAL A 97 4.63 -1.70 18.94
CA VAL A 97 5.18 -2.74 19.82
C VAL A 97 5.05 -2.31 21.27
N THR A 98 4.03 -2.85 21.97
CA THR A 98 3.67 -2.42 23.32
C THR A 98 4.26 -3.30 24.42
N THR A 99 4.48 -4.60 24.16
CA THR A 99 4.75 -5.59 25.22
C THR A 99 6.06 -6.35 25.08
N ASN A 100 6.71 -6.36 23.89
CA ASN A 100 7.94 -7.14 23.65
C ASN A 100 9.13 -6.22 23.40
N SER A 101 10.05 -6.14 24.36
CA SER A 101 11.25 -5.30 24.28
C SER A 101 12.22 -5.74 23.19
N ASN A 102 12.38 -7.06 22.93
CA ASN A 102 13.26 -7.57 21.89
C ASN A 102 12.79 -7.15 20.49
N ILE A 103 11.48 -7.26 20.23
CA ILE A 103 10.89 -6.82 18.97
C ILE A 103 11.01 -5.31 18.83
N LYS A 104 10.71 -4.56 19.90
CA LYS A 104 10.83 -3.10 19.90
C LYS A 104 12.25 -2.64 19.59
N ASP A 105 13.23 -3.23 20.24
CA ASP A 105 14.65 -2.94 20.03
C ASP A 105 15.06 -3.23 18.58
N ALA A 106 14.67 -4.38 18.04
CA ALA A 106 14.99 -4.78 16.67
C ALA A 106 14.42 -3.79 15.65
N VAL A 107 13.13 -3.44 15.70
CA VAL A 107 12.54 -2.50 14.72
C VAL A 107 13.08 -1.09 14.89
N THR A 108 13.44 -0.68 16.11
CA THR A 108 13.99 0.66 16.37
C THR A 108 15.40 0.82 15.77
N ASN A 109 16.25 -0.20 15.93
CA ASN A 109 17.68 -0.06 15.72
C ASN A 109 18.23 -0.79 14.47
N ALA A 110 17.44 -1.65 13.79
CA ALA A 110 17.89 -2.37 12.60
C ALA A 110 18.07 -1.47 11.36
N GLY A 111 17.70 -0.20 11.44
CA GLY A 111 17.83 0.74 10.34
C GLY A 111 16.77 0.54 9.25
N ARG A 112 17.02 1.15 8.09
CA ARG A 112 16.13 1.04 6.91
C ARG A 112 16.40 -0.28 6.18
N GLN A 113 15.39 -0.88 5.63
CA GLN A 113 15.45 -2.19 4.97
C GLN A 113 15.03 -2.10 3.50
N THR A 114 15.40 -3.10 2.70
CA THR A 114 14.92 -3.20 1.32
C THR A 114 13.60 -3.97 1.29
N LEU A 115 12.56 -3.33 0.73
CA LEU A 115 11.27 -3.95 0.46
C LEU A 115 11.06 -4.05 -1.05
N VAL A 116 10.81 -5.25 -1.54
CA VAL A 116 10.47 -5.53 -2.95
C VAL A 116 9.08 -6.15 -3.01
N GLY A 117 8.33 -5.85 -4.05
CA GLY A 117 7.01 -6.42 -4.29
C GLY A 117 6.65 -6.45 -5.76
N SER A 118 5.59 -7.14 -6.11
CA SER A 118 4.98 -7.11 -7.44
C SER A 118 3.89 -6.05 -7.51
N VAL A 119 3.72 -5.48 -8.70
CA VAL A 119 2.65 -4.54 -9.03
C VAL A 119 1.79 -5.14 -10.13
N ASN A 120 0.52 -5.37 -9.86
CA ASN A 120 -0.41 -5.98 -10.79
C ASN A 120 -1.54 -5.01 -11.11
N THR A 121 -1.84 -4.87 -12.40
CA THR A 121 -2.99 -4.08 -12.88
C THR A 121 -4.28 -4.89 -12.74
N TYR A 122 -5.37 -4.22 -12.35
CA TYR A 122 -6.68 -4.86 -12.37
C TYR A 122 -7.14 -5.11 -13.82
N ALA A 123 -7.94 -6.17 -14.01
CA ALA A 123 -8.55 -6.48 -15.31
C ALA A 123 -9.72 -5.54 -15.63
N GLN A 124 -10.27 -4.88 -14.63
CA GLN A 124 -11.41 -3.98 -14.73
C GLN A 124 -11.12 -2.65 -14.03
N ALA A 125 -11.78 -1.61 -14.47
CA ALA A 125 -11.73 -0.29 -13.83
C ALA A 125 -13.13 0.36 -13.84
N ALA A 126 -13.41 1.19 -12.83
CA ALA A 126 -14.55 2.08 -12.89
C ALA A 126 -14.32 3.13 -13.98
N LYS A 127 -15.29 3.30 -14.89
CA LYS A 127 -15.22 4.20 -16.03
C LYS A 127 -14.83 5.62 -15.63
N THR A 128 -15.46 6.13 -14.58
CA THR A 128 -15.21 7.48 -14.07
C THR A 128 -13.74 7.71 -13.65
N TYR A 129 -13.11 6.73 -12.99
CA TYR A 129 -11.70 6.83 -12.61
C TYR A 129 -10.78 6.71 -13.82
N TRP A 130 -11.09 5.78 -14.73
CA TRP A 130 -10.34 5.59 -15.96
C TRP A 130 -10.29 6.87 -16.81
N GLU A 131 -11.43 7.51 -17.03
CA GLU A 131 -11.54 8.75 -17.80
C GLU A 131 -10.78 9.92 -17.18
N GLN A 132 -10.56 9.90 -15.87
CA GLN A 132 -9.77 10.88 -15.13
C GLN A 132 -8.28 10.53 -15.03
N ASN A 133 -7.82 9.43 -15.67
CA ASN A 133 -6.47 8.88 -15.53
C ASN A 133 -6.10 8.55 -14.07
N TYR A 134 -7.08 8.10 -13.30
CA TYR A 134 -6.91 7.64 -11.94
C TYR A 134 -6.85 6.12 -11.94
N TYR A 135 -5.68 5.56 -11.56
CA TYR A 135 -5.40 4.14 -11.72
C TYR A 135 -5.13 3.46 -10.38
N PHE A 136 -5.55 2.20 -10.30
CA PHE A 136 -5.36 1.35 -9.14
C PHE A 136 -4.56 0.11 -9.52
N TYR A 137 -3.70 -0.33 -8.59
CA TYR A 137 -2.85 -1.51 -8.76
C TYR A 137 -2.82 -2.29 -7.46
N LEU A 138 -2.83 -3.61 -7.56
CA LEU A 138 -2.53 -4.47 -6.42
C LEU A 138 -1.00 -4.47 -6.20
N MET A 139 -0.55 -4.21 -4.99
CA MET A 139 0.85 -4.30 -4.59
C MET A 139 1.02 -5.44 -3.60
N THR A 140 1.86 -6.40 -3.93
CA THR A 140 2.10 -7.56 -3.06
C THR A 140 3.60 -7.63 -2.73
N PRO A 141 3.99 -7.44 -1.47
CA PRO A 141 5.36 -7.66 -1.03
C PRO A 141 5.84 -9.07 -1.37
N ALA A 142 7.09 -9.22 -1.78
CA ALA A 142 7.67 -10.50 -2.15
C ALA A 142 7.55 -11.49 -0.97
N ASN A 143 7.01 -12.68 -1.25
CA ASN A 143 6.71 -13.71 -0.24
C ASN A 143 5.85 -13.20 0.95
N LYS A 144 5.19 -12.05 0.80
CA LYS A 144 4.45 -11.35 1.86
C LYS A 144 5.28 -11.07 3.11
N THR A 145 6.60 -10.95 2.95
CA THR A 145 7.52 -10.74 4.06
C THR A 145 8.62 -9.76 3.71
N LEU A 146 9.10 -9.04 4.73
CA LEU A 146 10.38 -8.36 4.74
C LEU A 146 11.26 -9.03 5.78
N LYS A 147 12.43 -9.53 5.38
CA LYS A 147 13.38 -10.24 6.24
C LYS A 147 14.63 -9.41 6.45
N PHE A 148 15.15 -9.42 7.68
CA PHE A 148 16.40 -8.77 8.05
C PHE A 148 17.06 -9.51 9.23
N ILE A 149 18.29 -9.16 9.55
CA ILE A 149 19.02 -9.72 10.70
C ILE A 149 19.27 -8.58 11.68
N TYR A 150 19.00 -8.83 12.95
CA TYR A 150 19.33 -7.93 14.04
C TYR A 150 19.96 -8.69 15.21
N ASN A 151 21.16 -8.29 15.63
CA ASN A 151 21.93 -8.94 16.69
C ASN A 151 22.07 -10.47 16.51
N GLY A 152 22.29 -10.93 15.26
CA GLY A 152 22.40 -12.34 14.91
C GLY A 152 21.08 -13.14 14.94
N LYS A 153 19.93 -12.48 15.15
CA LYS A 153 18.61 -13.10 15.11
C LYS A 153 17.94 -12.83 13.77
N ASP A 154 17.27 -13.84 13.22
CA ASP A 154 16.37 -13.67 12.07
C ASP A 154 15.14 -12.87 12.47
N CYS A 155 14.85 -11.83 11.70
CA CYS A 155 13.71 -10.95 11.90
C CYS A 155 12.83 -10.98 10.65
N THR A 156 11.52 -10.96 10.85
CA THR A 156 10.54 -10.99 9.76
C THR A 156 9.38 -10.05 10.08
N ILE A 157 9.05 -9.17 9.13
CA ILE A 157 7.78 -8.44 9.10
C ILE A 157 6.89 -9.14 8.09
N THR A 158 5.70 -9.60 8.50
CA THR A 158 4.71 -10.26 7.63
C THR A 158 3.66 -9.24 7.22
N PHE A 159 3.29 -9.26 5.93
CA PHE A 159 2.24 -8.43 5.35
C PHE A 159 0.97 -9.24 5.09
N ASP A 160 -0.19 -8.60 5.21
CA ASP A 160 -1.49 -9.18 4.92
C ASP A 160 -1.96 -8.88 3.49
N ASP A 161 -2.86 -9.71 2.97
CA ASP A 161 -3.54 -9.50 1.69
C ASP A 161 -4.72 -8.53 1.82
N TYR A 162 -5.32 -8.46 2.99
CA TYR A 162 -6.39 -7.52 3.33
C TYR A 162 -6.51 -7.37 4.85
N GLN A 163 -7.09 -6.27 5.28
CA GLN A 163 -7.52 -6.04 6.67
C GLN A 163 -8.98 -5.60 6.69
N THR A 164 -9.71 -5.99 7.73
CA THR A 164 -11.09 -5.57 7.96
C THR A 164 -11.10 -4.22 8.68
N SER A 165 -11.94 -3.30 8.21
CA SER A 165 -12.20 -2.01 8.86
C SER A 165 -13.69 -1.84 9.08
N SER A 166 -14.09 -0.81 9.83
CA SER A 166 -15.51 -0.43 10.03
C SER A 166 -16.24 -0.13 8.72
N TYR A 167 -15.51 0.09 7.64
CA TYR A 167 -16.02 0.50 6.33
C TYR A 167 -15.78 -0.56 5.23
N GLY A 168 -15.36 -1.77 5.59
CA GLY A 168 -15.10 -2.86 4.67
C GLY A 168 -13.64 -3.34 4.70
N TYR A 169 -13.14 -3.83 3.55
CA TYR A 169 -11.80 -4.37 3.45
C TYR A 169 -10.81 -3.32 2.94
N ILE A 170 -9.61 -3.28 3.54
CA ILE A 170 -8.46 -2.52 3.07
C ILE A 170 -7.51 -3.51 2.40
N TYR A 171 -7.07 -3.21 1.19
CA TYR A 171 -6.12 -4.01 0.42
C TYR A 171 -4.77 -3.33 0.28
N PRO A 172 -3.67 -4.07 0.15
CA PRO A 172 -2.38 -3.52 -0.22
C PRO A 172 -2.45 -3.08 -1.69
N GLN A 173 -2.52 -1.79 -1.92
CA GLN A 173 -2.72 -1.23 -3.26
C GLN A 173 -1.91 0.04 -3.47
N ILE A 174 -1.56 0.28 -4.72
CA ILE A 174 -1.05 1.55 -5.20
C ILE A 174 -2.17 2.27 -5.93
N GLN A 175 -2.26 3.56 -5.69
CA GLN A 175 -3.13 4.48 -6.41
C GLN A 175 -2.27 5.51 -7.09
N TYR A 176 -2.60 5.83 -8.32
CA TYR A 176 -1.85 6.80 -9.12
C TYR A 176 -2.79 7.83 -9.76
N TYR A 177 -2.46 9.09 -9.60
CA TYR A 177 -3.13 10.20 -10.24
C TYR A 177 -2.17 11.38 -10.40
N ASN A 178 -2.04 11.90 -11.62
CA ASN A 178 -1.29 13.12 -11.93
C ASN A 178 0.10 13.17 -11.28
N LYS A 179 0.94 12.15 -11.55
CA LYS A 179 2.31 11.99 -11.01
C LYS A 179 2.39 11.82 -9.48
N LYS A 180 1.26 11.71 -8.81
CA LYS A 180 1.19 11.38 -7.38
C LYS A 180 0.85 9.90 -7.22
N SER A 181 1.43 9.28 -6.22
CA SER A 181 1.14 7.90 -5.87
C SER A 181 0.88 7.79 -4.38
N SER A 182 -0.08 6.95 -4.00
CA SER A 182 -0.24 6.51 -2.62
C SER A 182 -0.21 4.99 -2.54
N ILE A 183 0.37 4.45 -1.48
CA ILE A 183 0.53 3.01 -1.27
C ILE A 183 0.01 2.65 0.10
N ASN A 184 -0.83 1.61 0.18
CA ASN A 184 -1.23 1.02 1.44
C ASN A 184 -0.37 -0.22 1.73
N PHE A 185 0.22 -0.28 2.92
CA PHE A 185 0.92 -1.42 3.46
C PHE A 185 0.12 -1.99 4.63
N LEU A 186 -0.11 -3.31 4.63
CA LEU A 186 -0.85 -3.99 5.69
C LEU A 186 0.13 -4.87 6.46
N VAL A 187 0.57 -4.43 7.62
CA VAL A 187 1.46 -5.22 8.48
C VAL A 187 0.64 -6.10 9.40
N LYS A 188 0.86 -7.42 9.33
CA LYS A 188 0.20 -8.43 10.14
C LYS A 188 0.92 -8.62 11.47
N ASN A 189 2.17 -9.05 11.40
CA ASN A 189 2.97 -9.32 12.59
C ASN A 189 4.46 -9.03 12.37
N ILE A 190 5.18 -9.02 13.47
CA ILE A 190 6.64 -8.92 13.52
C ILE A 190 7.17 -10.10 14.33
N LYS A 191 8.21 -10.77 13.82
CA LYS A 191 8.91 -11.85 14.49
C LYS A 191 10.40 -11.52 14.60
N VAL A 192 11.01 -11.82 15.79
CA VAL A 192 12.44 -11.65 16.08
C VAL A 192 12.92 -12.90 16.82
N GLY A 193 13.65 -13.78 16.15
CA GLY A 193 13.95 -15.12 16.67
C GLY A 193 12.66 -15.89 16.97
N ASP A 194 12.43 -16.25 18.23
CA ASP A 194 11.21 -16.95 18.67
C ASP A 194 10.09 -16.02 19.15
N ASP A 195 10.40 -14.74 19.37
CA ASP A 195 9.43 -13.72 19.77
C ASP A 195 8.56 -13.30 18.59
N GLN A 196 7.24 -13.26 18.76
CA GLN A 196 6.30 -12.77 17.75
C GLN A 196 5.26 -11.85 18.38
N MET A 197 4.83 -10.82 17.64
CA MET A 197 3.76 -9.92 18.03
C MET A 197 2.92 -9.52 16.83
N ASP A 198 1.59 -9.53 17.00
CA ASP A 198 0.65 -9.04 16.00
C ASP A 198 0.59 -7.51 16.03
N VAL A 199 0.59 -6.91 14.83
CA VAL A 199 0.44 -5.47 14.61
C VAL A 199 -0.93 -5.16 14.03
N ASN A 200 -1.37 -5.93 13.05
CA ASN A 200 -2.69 -5.86 12.38
C ASN A 200 -3.09 -4.42 12.02
N THR A 201 -2.20 -3.68 11.37
CA THR A 201 -2.41 -2.25 11.09
C THR A 201 -2.05 -1.91 9.65
N ALA A 202 -2.87 -1.02 9.04
CA ALA A 202 -2.62 -0.44 7.74
C ALA A 202 -1.82 0.86 7.88
N PHE A 203 -0.85 1.04 6.98
CA PHE A 203 -0.02 2.25 6.86
C PHE A 203 -0.13 2.79 5.45
N GLN A 204 -0.06 4.10 5.28
CA GLN A 204 -0.12 4.72 3.98
C GLN A 204 1.14 5.54 3.69
N ALA A 205 1.75 5.30 2.53
CA ALA A 205 2.73 6.21 1.96
C ALA A 205 2.08 7.10 0.89
N VAL A 206 2.48 8.36 0.81
CA VAL A 206 2.04 9.31 -0.23
C VAL A 206 3.26 10.06 -0.74
N GLY A 207 3.44 10.10 -2.05
CA GLY A 207 4.54 10.81 -2.69
C GLY A 207 4.26 11.22 -4.13
N SER A 208 5.26 11.84 -4.73
CA SER A 208 5.22 12.29 -6.13
C SER A 208 6.57 12.07 -6.81
N ARG A 209 6.56 12.07 -8.14
CA ARG A 209 7.73 12.02 -9.01
C ARG A 209 7.88 13.31 -9.83
#